data_ee1cd1e86788d14b405afd6f3c8967cb
#
_entry.id   ee1cd1e86788d14b405afd6f3c8967cb
#
_cell.length_a   1.000
_cell.length_b   1.000
_cell.length_c   1.000
_cell.angle_alpha   90.00
_cell.angle_beta   90.00
_cell.angle_gamma   90.00
#
_symmetry.space_group_name_H-M   'P 1'
#
loop_
_entity.id
_entity.type
_entity.pdbx_description
1 polymer ?
#
loop_
_entity_poly.entity_id
_entity_poly.type
_entity_poly.pdbx_seq_one_letter_code
_entity_poly.pdbx_strand_id
1 'polypeptide(L)'
;SGINKVENFVKDKINIGVVFETNRESSAHDDESIDEDVISNIFNNSHNVICLDEKITNENLPAFYDKNFNYTNLDELSRFVSSLDLIITVDHLVAHIAGALNVNTILILPCVPNWRWEITHRHTTPWYKSVTIFRQETPGDWKSVVKNIKEKLEGYNHV
;
A
#
# COMPACT_ATOMS: atom_id res chain seq x y z
N SER A 1 17.16 22.25 -0.16
CA SER A 1 16.72 21.70 1.13
C SER A 1 16.48 20.22 0.93
N GLY A 2 17.45 19.41 1.36
CA GLY A 2 17.35 17.97 1.25
C GLY A 2 16.26 17.45 2.18
N ILE A 3 15.35 16.64 1.64
CA ILE A 3 14.48 15.80 2.46
C ILE A 3 15.42 14.97 3.30
N ASN A 4 15.27 15.04 4.61
CA ASN A 4 15.95 14.14 5.53
C ASN A 4 15.38 12.72 5.30
N LYS A 5 15.89 12.06 4.25
CA LYS A 5 15.52 10.69 3.84
C LYS A 5 15.79 9.64 4.91
N VAL A 6 16.55 10.00 5.92
CA VAL A 6 17.08 9.05 6.92
C VAL A 6 16.16 8.90 8.13
N GLU A 7 15.32 9.90 8.40
CA GLU A 7 14.49 9.90 9.63
C GLU A 7 13.28 8.96 9.55
N ASN A 8 12.79 8.65 8.33
CA ASN A 8 11.63 7.81 8.14
C ASN A 8 11.96 6.30 8.02
N PHE A 9 13.23 5.95 7.89
CA PHE A 9 13.65 4.55 7.79
C PHE A 9 14.14 4.00 9.12
N VAL A 10 13.65 2.85 9.47
CA VAL A 10 14.11 2.13 10.67
C VAL A 10 14.95 0.94 10.22
N LYS A 11 16.23 0.96 10.63
CA LYS A 11 17.14 -0.16 10.48
C LYS A 11 16.58 -1.35 11.25
N ASP A 12 16.71 -2.54 10.71
CA ASP A 12 16.21 -3.79 11.30
C ASP A 12 14.67 -3.97 11.27
N LYS A 13 13.95 -3.11 10.55
CA LYS A 13 12.54 -3.28 10.23
C LYS A 13 12.30 -3.31 8.74
N ILE A 14 11.21 -3.92 8.32
CA ILE A 14 10.73 -3.83 6.94
C ILE A 14 10.05 -2.46 6.79
N ASN A 15 10.57 -1.63 5.90
CA ASN A 15 10.02 -0.30 5.63
C ASN A 15 8.96 -0.39 4.54
N ILE A 16 7.70 -0.19 4.94
CA ILE A 16 6.52 -0.38 4.10
C ILE A 16 5.84 0.95 3.85
N GLY A 17 5.73 1.35 2.59
CA GLY A 17 4.90 2.48 2.20
C GLY A 17 3.45 2.05 1.96
N VAL A 18 2.49 2.80 2.43
CA VAL A 18 1.07 2.46 2.33
C VAL A 18 0.23 3.59 1.76
N VAL A 19 -0.74 3.21 0.91
CA VAL A 19 -1.80 4.08 0.39
C VAL A 19 -3.12 3.32 0.42
N PHE A 20 -4.08 3.81 1.18
CA PHE A 20 -5.38 3.15 1.33
C PHE A 20 -6.56 4.01 0.88
N GLU A 21 -6.34 5.27 0.55
CA GLU A 21 -7.39 6.17 0.06
C GLU A 21 -7.30 6.31 -1.47
N THR A 22 -8.44 6.19 -2.13
CA THR A 22 -8.54 6.43 -3.56
C THR A 22 -8.78 7.91 -3.84
N ASN A 23 -8.04 8.51 -4.78
CA ASN A 23 -8.24 9.90 -5.23
C ASN A 23 -9.50 10.08 -6.12
N ARG A 24 -10.45 9.16 -6.09
CA ARG A 24 -11.68 9.29 -6.86
C ARG A 24 -12.69 10.15 -6.13
N GLU A 25 -12.85 11.38 -6.59
CA GLU A 25 -14.05 12.14 -6.33
C GLU A 25 -15.26 11.32 -6.83
N SER A 26 -16.10 10.93 -5.88
CA SER A 26 -17.46 10.41 -6.09
C SER A 26 -17.67 9.46 -7.26
N SER A 27 -17.36 8.21 -7.10
CA SER A 27 -18.19 7.17 -7.68
C SER A 27 -18.96 6.46 -6.55
N ALA A 28 -20.23 6.16 -6.82
CA ALA A 28 -21.19 5.62 -5.87
C ALA A 28 -20.90 4.18 -5.39
N HIS A 29 -19.64 3.84 -5.18
CA HIS A 29 -19.19 2.54 -4.72
C HIS A 29 -18.35 2.74 -3.44
N ASP A 30 -19.05 2.81 -2.30
CA ASP A 30 -18.47 2.82 -0.95
C ASP A 30 -17.63 1.56 -0.63
N ASP A 31 -17.58 0.59 -1.53
CA ASP A 31 -16.84 -0.66 -1.38
C ASP A 31 -15.34 -0.57 -1.72
N GLU A 32 -14.86 0.58 -2.18
CA GLU A 32 -13.44 0.74 -2.57
C GLU A 32 -12.52 1.20 -1.44
N SER A 33 -13.08 1.75 -0.35
CA SER A 33 -12.32 2.18 0.81
C SER A 33 -12.22 1.06 1.85
N ILE A 34 -11.03 0.89 2.38
CA ILE A 34 -10.78 -0.09 3.45
C ILE A 34 -10.74 0.66 4.77
N ASP A 35 -11.50 0.20 5.75
CA ASP A 35 -11.47 0.76 7.11
C ASP A 35 -10.07 0.66 7.71
N GLU A 36 -9.60 1.76 8.31
CA GLU A 36 -8.28 1.85 8.94
C GLU A 36 -8.05 0.78 10.01
N ASP A 37 -9.09 0.46 10.77
CA ASP A 37 -9.03 -0.61 11.78
C ASP A 37 -8.74 -1.98 11.16
N VAL A 38 -9.26 -2.24 9.97
CA VAL A 38 -9.01 -3.49 9.23
C VAL A 38 -7.57 -3.52 8.73
N ILE A 39 -7.09 -2.40 8.21
CA ILE A 39 -5.72 -2.25 7.70
C ILE A 39 -4.69 -2.41 8.81
N SER A 40 -4.94 -1.84 9.97
CA SER A 40 -3.98 -1.89 11.11
C SER A 40 -3.65 -3.32 11.53
N ASN A 41 -4.54 -4.28 11.27
CA ASN A 41 -4.31 -5.70 11.55
C ASN A 41 -3.26 -6.37 10.64
N ILE A 42 -2.87 -5.72 9.54
CA ILE A 42 -1.81 -6.23 8.64
C ILE A 42 -0.44 -6.17 9.31
N PHE A 43 -0.21 -5.14 10.11
CA PHE A 43 1.11 -4.75 10.59
C PHE A 43 1.41 -5.20 12.01
N ASN A 44 2.68 -5.33 12.31
CA ASN A 44 3.21 -5.64 13.64
C ASN A 44 4.49 -4.84 13.93
N ASN A 45 5.10 -5.06 15.07
CA ASN A 45 6.29 -4.32 15.53
C ASN A 45 7.55 -4.54 14.66
N SER A 46 7.57 -5.53 13.78
CA SER A 46 8.68 -5.76 12.83
C SER A 46 8.58 -4.87 11.59
N HIS A 47 7.49 -4.16 11.43
CA HIS A 47 7.23 -3.27 10.30
C HIS A 47 7.40 -1.81 10.73
N ASN A 48 8.02 -1.03 9.85
CA ASN A 48 7.98 0.42 9.88
C ASN A 48 7.04 0.88 8.77
N VAL A 49 5.88 1.39 9.14
CA VAL A 49 4.80 1.71 8.21
C VAL A 49 4.75 3.21 7.97
N ILE A 50 4.93 3.60 6.72
CA ILE A 50 4.98 5.00 6.30
C ILE A 50 3.76 5.29 5.43
N CYS A 51 2.91 6.20 5.90
CA CYS A 51 1.74 6.64 5.16
C CYS A 51 2.14 7.57 4.02
N LEU A 52 1.82 7.18 2.80
CA LEU A 52 1.99 8.00 1.59
C LEU A 52 0.71 8.74 1.19
N ASP A 53 -0.35 8.56 1.96
CA ASP A 53 -1.62 9.26 1.79
C ASP A 53 -1.58 10.65 2.39
N GLU A 54 -1.95 11.65 1.60
CA GLU A 54 -2.02 13.04 2.06
C GLU A 54 -3.22 13.31 3.00
N LYS A 55 -4.23 12.45 2.96
CA LYS A 55 -5.53 12.69 3.59
C LYS A 55 -5.78 11.94 4.91
N ILE A 56 -4.92 11.02 5.29
CA ILE A 56 -5.11 10.29 6.54
C ILE A 56 -4.88 11.20 7.74
N THR A 57 -5.96 11.47 8.48
CA THR A 57 -5.98 12.34 9.66
C THR A 57 -6.27 11.60 10.94
N ASN A 58 -6.41 10.27 10.92
CA ASN A 58 -6.85 9.52 12.08
C ASN A 58 -5.80 9.49 13.19
N GLU A 59 -6.16 10.02 14.36
CA GLU A 59 -5.30 10.10 15.55
C GLU A 59 -5.12 8.75 16.25
N ASN A 60 -5.91 7.74 15.87
CA ASN A 60 -5.92 6.42 16.51
C ASN A 60 -5.04 5.37 15.80
N LEU A 61 -4.26 5.77 14.81
CA LEU A 61 -3.35 4.86 14.14
C LEU A 61 -2.25 4.35 15.08
N PRO A 62 -1.79 3.10 14.92
CA PRO A 62 -0.73 2.56 15.73
C PRO A 62 0.53 3.43 15.74
N ALA A 63 1.25 3.45 16.87
CA ALA A 63 2.45 4.29 17.06
C ALA A 63 3.60 4.01 16.07
N PHE A 64 3.56 2.86 15.37
CA PHE A 64 4.54 2.52 14.35
C PHE A 64 4.22 3.11 12.96
N TYR A 65 3.15 3.89 12.85
CA TYR A 65 2.70 4.52 11.61
C TYR A 65 3.28 5.93 11.52
N ASP A 66 4.16 6.17 10.57
CA ASP A 66 4.69 7.51 10.31
C ASP A 66 3.73 8.31 9.43
N LYS A 67 3.15 9.37 10.00
CA LYS A 67 2.21 10.27 9.31
C LYS A 67 2.90 11.47 8.66
N ASN A 68 4.17 11.66 8.90
CA ASN A 68 4.85 12.92 8.58
C ASN A 68 5.54 12.92 7.21
N PHE A 69 5.31 11.89 6.38
CA PHE A 69 5.87 11.90 5.04
C PHE A 69 5.05 12.83 4.14
N ASN A 70 5.71 13.85 3.62
CA ASN A 70 5.17 14.75 2.61
C ASN A 70 6.14 14.83 1.43
N TYR A 71 5.61 14.93 0.24
CA TYR A 71 6.37 15.14 -0.98
C TYR A 71 5.85 16.36 -1.74
N THR A 72 6.74 17.08 -2.41
CA THR A 72 6.41 18.29 -3.16
C THR A 72 6.25 18.04 -4.66
N ASN A 73 6.82 16.94 -5.15
CA ASN A 73 6.76 16.57 -6.57
C ASN A 73 6.92 15.06 -6.75
N LEU A 74 6.65 14.59 -7.97
CA LEU A 74 6.72 13.17 -8.33
C LEU A 74 8.14 12.60 -8.25
N ASP A 75 9.16 13.39 -8.46
CA ASP A 75 10.56 12.96 -8.36
C ASP A 75 10.92 12.56 -6.92
N GLU A 76 10.48 13.36 -5.96
CA GLU A 76 10.67 13.07 -4.54
C GLU A 76 9.93 11.82 -4.13
N LEU A 77 8.66 11.69 -4.53
CA LEU A 77 7.87 10.50 -4.29
C LEU A 77 8.51 9.26 -4.90
N SER A 78 8.96 9.33 -6.15
CA SER A 78 9.59 8.20 -6.86
C SER A 78 10.88 7.75 -6.18
N ARG A 79 11.72 8.69 -5.77
CA ARG A 79 12.97 8.39 -5.04
C ARG A 79 12.68 7.74 -3.68
N PHE A 80 11.67 8.24 -2.99
CA PHE A 80 11.27 7.67 -1.70
C PHE A 80 10.71 6.25 -1.89
N VAL A 81 9.78 6.05 -2.82
CA VAL A 81 9.21 4.74 -3.15
C VAL A 81 10.31 3.75 -3.52
N SER A 82 11.31 4.16 -4.32
CA SER A 82 12.43 3.29 -4.72
C SER A 82 13.31 2.81 -3.57
N SER A 83 13.25 3.46 -2.42
CA SER A 83 14.03 3.12 -1.24
C SER A 83 13.27 2.29 -0.21
N LEU A 84 11.99 2.02 -0.44
CA LEU A 84 11.16 1.17 0.42
C LEU A 84 11.35 -0.33 0.09
N ASP A 85 11.14 -1.18 1.09
CA ASP A 85 11.20 -2.64 0.93
C ASP A 85 9.93 -3.19 0.29
N LEU A 86 8.79 -2.57 0.58
CA LEU A 86 7.48 -2.99 0.11
C LEU A 86 6.52 -1.81 0.01
N ILE A 87 5.63 -1.86 -0.96
CA ILE A 87 4.47 -0.96 -1.07
C ILE A 87 3.20 -1.79 -0.91
N ILE A 88 2.25 -1.29 -0.13
CA ILE A 88 0.88 -1.81 -0.05
C ILE A 88 -0.07 -0.69 -0.40
N THR A 89 -0.80 -0.84 -1.48
CA THR A 89 -1.61 0.26 -2.03
C THR A 89 -2.89 -0.25 -2.67
N VAL A 90 -3.91 0.59 -2.64
CA VAL A 90 -5.09 0.47 -3.50
C VAL A 90 -4.77 1.00 -4.91
N ASP A 91 -5.74 1.01 -5.83
CA ASP A 91 -5.56 1.58 -7.19
C ASP A 91 -5.27 3.09 -7.09
N HIS A 92 -3.99 3.41 -7.08
CA HIS A 92 -3.47 4.76 -6.88
C HIS A 92 -2.21 4.97 -7.74
N LEU A 93 -1.83 6.24 -7.95
CA LEU A 93 -0.60 6.61 -8.69
C LEU A 93 0.65 5.90 -8.16
N VAL A 94 0.74 5.71 -6.84
CA VAL A 94 1.88 5.03 -6.19
C VAL A 94 2.04 3.59 -6.69
N ALA A 95 0.94 2.89 -7.02
CA ALA A 95 1.02 1.53 -7.59
C ALA A 95 1.76 1.52 -8.93
N HIS A 96 1.51 2.51 -9.77
CA HIS A 96 2.17 2.66 -11.07
C HIS A 96 3.64 3.06 -10.93
N ILE A 97 3.94 3.98 -10.02
CA ILE A 97 5.32 4.40 -9.73
C ILE A 97 6.12 3.20 -9.21
N ALA A 98 5.60 2.50 -8.22
CA ALA A 98 6.27 1.34 -7.63
C ALA A 98 6.48 0.22 -8.66
N GLY A 99 5.47 -0.06 -9.49
CA GLY A 99 5.57 -1.03 -10.58
C GLY A 99 6.63 -0.66 -11.61
N ALA A 100 6.65 0.59 -12.04
CA ALA A 100 7.64 1.08 -13.01
C ALA A 100 9.08 1.06 -12.46
N LEU A 101 9.24 1.27 -11.15
CA LEU A 101 10.53 1.21 -10.45
C LEU A 101 10.91 -0.22 -10.02
N ASN A 102 10.09 -1.21 -10.33
CA ASN A 102 10.28 -2.61 -9.92
C ASN A 102 10.39 -2.80 -8.40
N VAL A 103 9.67 -2.02 -7.64
CA VAL A 103 9.56 -2.16 -6.18
C VAL A 103 8.50 -3.21 -5.86
N ASN A 104 8.78 -4.09 -4.91
CA ASN A 104 7.79 -5.08 -4.46
C ASN A 104 6.52 -4.39 -4.00
N THR A 105 5.40 -4.75 -4.60
CA THR A 105 4.12 -4.08 -4.38
C THR A 105 3.00 -5.08 -4.19
N ILE A 106 2.21 -4.87 -3.15
CA ILE A 106 0.91 -5.51 -2.93
C ILE A 106 -0.16 -4.51 -3.34
N LEU A 107 -0.90 -4.84 -4.40
CA LEU A 107 -2.03 -4.06 -4.88
C LEU A 107 -3.32 -4.66 -4.37
N ILE A 108 -4.11 -3.87 -3.67
CA ILE A 108 -5.41 -4.26 -3.12
C ILE A 108 -6.50 -3.74 -4.05
N LEU A 109 -7.35 -4.64 -4.54
CA LEU A 109 -8.43 -4.29 -5.46
C LEU A 109 -9.79 -4.75 -4.95
N PRO A 110 -10.86 -3.98 -5.24
CA PRO A 110 -12.23 -4.42 -5.00
C PRO A 110 -12.62 -5.58 -5.92
N CYS A 111 -13.81 -6.15 -5.69
CA CYS A 111 -14.39 -7.21 -6.52
C CYS A 111 -14.47 -6.84 -8.00
N VAL A 112 -14.84 -5.58 -8.28
CA VAL A 112 -14.94 -5.01 -9.63
C VAL A 112 -13.87 -3.91 -9.76
N PRO A 113 -12.65 -4.27 -10.13
CA PRO A 113 -11.58 -3.30 -10.27
C PRO A 113 -11.73 -2.48 -11.55
N ASN A 114 -10.94 -1.42 -11.65
CA ASN A 114 -10.77 -0.68 -12.88
C ASN A 114 -10.25 -1.60 -14.01
N TRP A 115 -10.67 -1.39 -15.24
CA TRP A 115 -10.28 -2.14 -16.43
C TRP A 115 -8.76 -2.30 -16.62
N ARG A 116 -7.95 -1.38 -16.08
CA ARG A 116 -6.47 -1.43 -16.14
C ARG A 116 -5.89 -2.66 -15.46
N TRP A 117 -6.59 -3.21 -14.48
CA TRP A 117 -6.10 -4.32 -13.66
C TRP A 117 -6.69 -5.66 -14.07
N GLU A 118 -7.44 -5.71 -15.16
CA GLU A 118 -8.11 -6.89 -15.71
C GLU A 118 -9.00 -7.67 -14.71
N ILE A 119 -10.13 -8.19 -15.16
CA ILE A 119 -11.09 -8.98 -14.37
C ILE A 119 -10.65 -10.47 -14.28
N THR A 120 -9.42 -10.79 -14.60
CA THR A 120 -8.95 -12.16 -14.52
C THR A 120 -8.54 -12.51 -13.08
N HIS A 121 -8.82 -13.73 -12.66
CA HIS A 121 -8.47 -14.28 -11.33
C HIS A 121 -6.95 -14.42 -11.09
N ARG A 122 -6.15 -13.56 -11.69
CA ARG A 122 -4.69 -13.59 -11.57
C ARG A 122 -4.23 -12.73 -10.41
N HIS A 123 -3.30 -13.26 -9.63
CA HIS A 123 -2.57 -12.51 -8.61
C HIS A 123 -1.42 -11.66 -9.19
N THR A 124 -1.31 -11.58 -10.50
CA THR A 124 -0.25 -10.88 -11.21
C THR A 124 -0.84 -9.97 -12.29
N THR A 125 -0.09 -8.95 -12.65
CA THR A 125 -0.42 -8.06 -13.76
C THR A 125 0.60 -8.21 -14.88
N PRO A 126 0.20 -8.15 -16.15
CA PRO A 126 1.14 -8.17 -17.27
C PRO A 126 2.04 -6.93 -17.33
N TRP A 127 1.61 -5.84 -16.70
CA TRP A 127 2.30 -4.56 -16.75
C TRP A 127 3.53 -4.48 -15.83
N TYR A 128 3.44 -5.09 -14.62
CA TYR A 128 4.47 -4.96 -13.61
C TYR A 128 4.75 -6.30 -12.92
N LYS A 129 5.95 -6.84 -13.10
CA LYS A 129 6.34 -8.13 -12.50
C LYS A 129 6.47 -8.09 -10.98
N SER A 130 6.74 -6.91 -10.42
CA SER A 130 6.90 -6.69 -8.99
C SER A 130 5.58 -6.51 -8.24
N VAL A 131 4.45 -6.44 -8.95
CA VAL A 131 3.14 -6.22 -8.36
C VAL A 131 2.39 -7.54 -8.18
N THR A 132 1.98 -7.82 -6.94
CA THR A 132 1.09 -8.92 -6.58
C THR A 132 -0.28 -8.35 -6.23
N ILE A 133 -1.34 -8.91 -6.81
CA ILE A 133 -2.71 -8.43 -6.65
C ILE A 133 -3.45 -9.27 -5.61
N PHE A 134 -4.10 -8.60 -4.67
CA PHE A 134 -5.06 -9.18 -3.73
C PHE A 134 -6.43 -8.56 -3.97
N ARG A 135 -7.40 -9.37 -4.38
CA ARG A 135 -8.76 -8.92 -4.71
C ARG A 135 -9.76 -9.36 -3.66
N GLN A 136 -10.77 -8.53 -3.43
CA GLN A 136 -11.99 -9.03 -2.79
C GLN A 136 -12.63 -10.12 -3.65
N GLU A 137 -12.96 -11.23 -3.04
CA GLU A 137 -13.79 -12.28 -3.68
C GLU A 137 -15.28 -11.96 -3.55
N THR A 138 -15.65 -11.32 -2.45
CA THR A 138 -17.01 -10.88 -2.16
C THR A 138 -17.00 -9.38 -1.86
N PRO A 139 -17.94 -8.58 -2.40
CA PRO A 139 -18.02 -7.16 -2.11
C PRO A 139 -18.08 -6.88 -0.61
N GLY A 140 -17.24 -5.94 -0.13
CA GLY A 140 -17.16 -5.56 1.28
C GLY A 140 -16.33 -6.50 2.17
N ASP A 141 -15.87 -7.65 1.69
CA ASP A 141 -15.04 -8.57 2.48
C ASP A 141 -13.55 -8.21 2.41
N TRP A 142 -13.18 -7.15 3.10
CA TRP A 142 -11.78 -6.77 3.26
C TRP A 142 -11.03 -7.63 4.29
N LYS A 143 -11.73 -8.29 5.21
CA LYS A 143 -11.10 -9.12 6.24
C LYS A 143 -10.34 -10.29 5.64
N SER A 144 -10.90 -10.96 4.64
CA SER A 144 -10.23 -12.06 3.93
C SER A 144 -8.99 -11.57 3.18
N VAL A 145 -9.06 -10.39 2.54
CA VAL A 145 -7.93 -9.78 1.85
C VAL A 145 -6.80 -9.46 2.83
N VAL A 146 -7.13 -8.82 3.95
CA VAL A 146 -6.17 -8.48 5.01
C VAL A 146 -5.50 -9.72 5.58
N LYS A 147 -6.26 -10.79 5.83
CA LYS A 147 -5.71 -12.07 6.29
C LYS A 147 -4.68 -12.62 5.32
N ASN A 148 -4.99 -12.66 4.04
CA ASN A 148 -4.09 -13.17 3.00
C ASN A 148 -2.81 -12.32 2.88
N ILE A 149 -2.94 -11.00 2.99
CA ILE A 149 -1.78 -10.10 2.99
C ILE A 149 -0.90 -10.35 4.21
N LYS A 150 -1.50 -10.49 5.39
CA LYS A 150 -0.78 -10.77 6.63
C LYS A 150 0.03 -12.07 6.54
N GLU A 151 -0.57 -13.14 6.05
CA GLU A 151 0.10 -14.41 5.82
C GLU A 151 1.29 -14.26 4.86
N LYS A 152 1.15 -13.46 3.81
CA LYS A 152 2.25 -13.15 2.90
C LYS A 152 3.37 -12.37 3.58
N LEU A 153 3.06 -11.39 4.41
CA LEU A 153 4.05 -10.61 5.16
C LEU A 153 4.82 -11.45 6.18
N GLU A 154 4.19 -12.39 6.83
CA GLU A 154 4.85 -13.32 7.74
C GLU A 154 5.95 -14.13 7.04
N GLY A 155 5.79 -14.45 5.75
CA GLY A 155 6.82 -15.05 4.92
C GLY A 155 8.02 -14.13 4.60
N TYR A 156 7.82 -12.81 4.63
CA TYR A 156 8.90 -11.82 4.41
C TYR A 156 9.86 -11.70 5.59
N ASN A 157 9.43 -12.04 6.79
CA ASN A 157 10.24 -11.89 8.02
C ASN A 157 11.32 -12.97 8.18
N HIS A 158 11.47 -13.88 7.23
CA HIS A 158 12.38 -15.03 7.30
C HIS A 158 13.55 -15.00 6.30
N VAL A 159 13.78 -13.83 5.72
CA VAL A 159 14.93 -13.67 4.80
C VAL A 159 16.04 -12.86 5.44
#